data_51e909dc1c381ce06ad2faf723d9ca91
#
_entry.id   51e909dc1c381ce06ad2faf723d9ca91
#
_cell.length_a   1.000
_cell.length_b   1.000
_cell.length_c   1.000
_cell.angle_alpha   90.00
_cell.angle_beta   90.00
_cell.angle_gamma   90.00
#
_symmetry.space_group_name_H-M   'P 1'
#
loop_
_entity.id
_entity.type
_entity.pdbx_description
1 polymer ?
#
loop_
_entity_poly.entity_id
_entity_poly.type
_entity_poly.pdbx_seq_one_letter_code
_entity_poly.pdbx_strand_id
1 'polypeptide(L)'
;DTYIPLPVRDIEKDFLMPVEDVFSITGRGTVATGKIETGVINSSDPVDIIGMGAEKLKSVVTGVEMFRKILDRGEAGDNVGLLLRGIDKDEIRRGMVVAKPGSIKPHRNFKAEVYILKTKEGGRHTPFHNKYRPQFYFRTTDVTGEVELAEGVEMVMPGDNVTITVHLIADIALNLNLRFAI
;
A
#
# COMPACT_ATOMS: atom_id res chain seq x y z
N ASP A 1 6.88 30.95 5.08
CA ASP A 1 6.67 29.62 5.70
C ASP A 1 5.62 29.59 6.81
N THR A 2 5.09 30.74 7.22
CA THR A 2 4.07 30.86 8.26
C THR A 2 2.69 30.29 7.84
N TYR A 3 2.45 30.10 6.55
CA TYR A 3 1.17 29.65 5.99
C TYR A 3 1.09 28.14 5.74
N ILE A 4 2.22 27.43 5.74
CA ILE A 4 2.27 25.99 5.52
C ILE A 4 2.62 25.32 6.84
N PRO A 5 1.66 24.65 7.52
CA PRO A 5 1.97 23.94 8.74
C PRO A 5 2.91 22.76 8.46
N LEU A 6 3.76 22.44 9.41
CA LEU A 6 4.56 21.22 9.33
C LEU A 6 3.63 20.00 9.28
N PRO A 7 3.91 19.04 8.40
CA PRO A 7 3.10 17.83 8.32
C PRO A 7 3.19 17.03 9.62
N VAL A 8 2.04 16.54 10.09
CA VAL A 8 2.02 15.59 11.20
C VAL A 8 2.54 14.26 10.68
N ARG A 9 3.59 13.74 11.29
CA ARG A 9 4.20 12.45 10.94
C ARG A 9 3.74 11.40 11.94
N ASP A 10 3.18 10.30 11.45
CA ASP A 10 2.67 9.18 12.26
C ASP A 10 3.82 8.26 12.74
N ILE A 11 4.77 8.82 13.49
CA ILE A 11 5.97 8.10 13.96
C ILE A 11 5.71 7.10 15.08
N GLU A 12 4.61 7.29 15.83
CA GLU A 12 4.22 6.43 16.96
C GLU A 12 3.51 5.14 16.53
N LYS A 13 3.08 5.06 15.26
CA LYS A 13 2.45 3.86 14.70
C LYS A 13 3.50 2.81 14.32
N ASP A 14 3.05 1.59 14.11
CA ASP A 14 3.90 0.53 13.58
C ASP A 14 4.46 0.91 12.20
N PHE A 15 5.71 0.55 11.95
CA PHE A 15 6.39 0.84 10.69
C PHE A 15 5.68 0.18 9.52
N LEU A 16 5.47 0.98 8.46
CA LEU A 16 4.95 0.52 7.17
C LEU A 16 5.50 1.38 6.04
N MET A 17 6.04 0.73 5.02
CA MET A 17 6.53 1.34 3.79
C MET A 17 6.01 0.57 2.57
N PRO A 18 5.15 1.17 1.72
CA PRO A 18 4.81 0.61 0.42
C PRO A 18 6.04 0.57 -0.50
N VAL A 19 6.24 -0.53 -1.20
CA VAL A 19 7.34 -0.69 -2.16
C VAL A 19 6.98 0.02 -3.47
N GLU A 20 7.82 0.95 -3.89
CA GLU A 20 7.68 1.68 -5.15
C GLU A 20 8.57 1.10 -6.24
N ASP A 21 9.82 0.76 -5.89
CA ASP A 21 10.76 0.16 -6.82
C ASP A 21 11.73 -0.79 -6.09
N VAL A 22 12.34 -1.70 -6.84
CA VAL A 22 13.27 -2.71 -6.32
C VAL A 22 14.47 -2.86 -7.25
N PHE A 23 15.65 -2.79 -6.70
CA PHE A 23 16.90 -3.02 -7.46
C PHE A 23 17.94 -3.75 -6.62
N SER A 24 18.92 -4.33 -7.29
CA SER A 24 20.04 -4.98 -6.64
C SER A 24 21.28 -4.11 -6.73
N ILE A 25 22.03 -4.05 -5.62
CA ILE A 25 23.36 -3.43 -5.59
C ILE A 25 24.39 -4.55 -5.47
N THR A 26 25.29 -4.64 -6.43
CA THR A 26 26.36 -5.63 -6.45
C THR A 26 27.17 -5.59 -5.15
N GLY A 27 27.27 -6.71 -4.47
CA GLY A 27 27.97 -6.86 -3.19
C GLY A 27 27.23 -6.31 -1.97
N ARG A 28 26.04 -5.72 -2.11
CA ARG A 28 25.24 -5.19 -0.98
C ARG A 28 23.87 -5.84 -0.81
N GLY A 29 23.29 -6.37 -1.87
CA GLY A 29 22.00 -7.08 -1.86
C GLY A 29 20.86 -6.32 -2.49
N THR A 30 19.64 -6.68 -2.12
CA THR A 30 18.39 -6.11 -2.65
C THR A 30 17.99 -4.86 -1.87
N VAL A 31 17.60 -3.83 -2.60
CA VAL A 31 17.09 -2.56 -2.05
C VAL A 31 15.65 -2.38 -2.49
N ALA A 32 14.76 -2.19 -1.53
CA ALA A 32 13.40 -1.76 -1.76
C ALA A 32 13.28 -0.27 -1.46
N THR A 33 12.75 0.51 -2.39
CA THR A 33 12.51 1.94 -2.21
C THR A 33 11.05 2.25 -2.00
N GLY A 34 10.77 3.29 -1.24
CA GLY A 34 9.43 3.79 -1.01
C GLY A 34 9.39 4.94 -0.02
N LYS A 35 8.20 5.51 0.13
CA LYS A 35 7.91 6.48 1.16
C LYS A 35 7.42 5.76 2.41
N ILE A 36 8.03 6.02 3.55
CA ILE A 36 7.54 5.51 4.83
C ILE A 36 6.17 6.14 5.11
N GLU A 37 5.13 5.31 5.20
CA GLU A 37 3.75 5.75 5.45
C GLU A 37 3.54 6.03 6.94
N THR A 38 4.00 5.10 7.80
CA THR A 38 3.88 5.21 9.26
C THR A 38 5.13 4.64 9.95
N GLY A 39 5.32 5.07 11.20
CA GLY A 39 6.32 4.51 12.09
C GLY A 39 7.75 4.93 11.81
N VAL A 40 8.65 4.16 12.35
CA VAL A 40 10.10 4.36 12.31
C VAL A 40 10.77 3.04 11.97
N ILE A 41 11.86 3.09 11.20
CA ILE A 41 12.72 1.95 10.87
C ILE A 41 14.18 2.27 11.17
N ASN A 42 14.87 1.36 11.82
CA ASN A 42 16.29 1.46 12.09
C ASN A 42 17.07 0.35 11.36
N SER A 43 18.35 0.55 11.18
CA SER A 43 19.22 -0.54 10.77
C SER A 43 19.18 -1.66 11.82
N SER A 44 19.13 -2.89 11.36
CA SER A 44 18.96 -4.13 12.13
C SER A 44 17.52 -4.47 12.58
N ASP A 45 16.53 -3.66 12.27
CA ASP A 45 15.14 -3.99 12.56
C ASP A 45 14.65 -5.16 11.69
N PRO A 46 13.93 -6.14 12.27
CA PRO A 46 13.26 -7.18 11.52
C PRO A 46 12.02 -6.63 10.81
N VAL A 47 11.73 -7.13 9.62
CA VAL A 47 10.58 -6.74 8.82
C VAL A 47 9.90 -7.93 8.16
N ASP A 48 8.59 -7.81 7.95
CA ASP A 48 7.80 -8.66 7.07
C ASP A 48 7.59 -7.95 5.72
N ILE A 49 7.63 -8.71 4.62
CA ILE A 49 7.30 -8.22 3.27
C ILE A 49 6.05 -8.96 2.82
N ILE A 50 5.00 -8.22 2.48
CA ILE A 50 3.64 -8.76 2.34
C ILE A 50 2.94 -8.16 1.12
N GLY A 51 2.12 -8.97 0.45
CA GLY A 51 1.18 -8.54 -0.58
C GLY A 51 1.41 -9.18 -1.93
N MET A 52 0.56 -8.81 -2.89
CA MET A 52 0.58 -9.25 -4.29
C MET A 52 0.41 -10.77 -4.49
N GLY A 53 -0.30 -11.43 -3.55
CA GLY A 53 -0.56 -12.89 -3.62
C GLY A 53 0.66 -13.77 -3.36
N ALA A 54 1.80 -13.18 -3.00
CA ALA A 54 3.01 -13.91 -2.65
C ALA A 54 2.99 -14.38 -1.19
N GLU A 55 3.78 -15.41 -0.89
CA GLU A 55 4.03 -15.80 0.49
C GLU A 55 4.71 -14.65 1.26
N LYS A 56 4.41 -14.56 2.54
CA LYS A 56 5.03 -13.58 3.42
C LYS A 56 6.52 -13.89 3.58
N LEU A 57 7.37 -12.92 3.24
CA LEU A 57 8.80 -13.02 3.44
C LEU A 57 9.20 -12.33 4.75
N LYS A 58 10.26 -12.80 5.34
CA LYS A 58 10.88 -12.19 6.53
C LYS A 58 12.30 -11.75 6.19
N SER A 59 12.65 -10.55 6.62
CA SER A 59 13.98 -10.01 6.40
C SER A 59 14.43 -9.15 7.59
N VAL A 60 15.66 -8.67 7.49
CA VAL A 60 16.23 -7.66 8.39
C VAL A 60 16.75 -6.52 7.54
N VAL A 61 16.43 -5.30 7.91
CA VAL A 61 16.98 -4.10 7.29
C VAL A 61 18.45 -3.97 7.68
N THR A 62 19.36 -4.03 6.71
CA THR A 62 20.80 -3.88 6.95
C THR A 62 21.32 -2.47 6.72
N GLY A 63 20.49 -1.60 6.18
CA GLY A 63 20.80 -0.19 5.99
C GLY A 63 19.60 0.59 5.51
N VAL A 64 19.57 1.86 5.88
CA VAL A 64 18.58 2.84 5.43
C VAL A 64 19.33 3.89 4.64
N GLU A 65 18.91 4.18 3.41
CA GLU A 65 19.55 5.17 2.56
C GLU A 65 18.54 6.23 2.10
N MET A 66 18.97 7.48 2.13
CA MET A 66 18.21 8.61 1.59
C MET A 66 19.17 9.59 0.90
N PHE A 67 18.89 9.98 -0.35
CA PHE A 67 19.72 10.89 -1.14
C PHE A 67 21.22 10.48 -1.18
N ARG A 68 21.50 9.16 -1.36
CA ARG A 68 22.86 8.58 -1.36
C ARG A 68 23.61 8.72 -0.02
N LYS A 69 22.91 8.98 1.07
CA LYS A 69 23.46 8.97 2.43
C LYS A 69 22.91 7.80 3.21
N ILE A 70 23.78 7.14 3.93
CA ILE A 70 23.38 6.10 4.89
C ILE A 70 22.86 6.81 6.13
N LEU A 71 21.72 6.38 6.60
CA LEU A 71 21.05 6.85 7.80
C LEU A 71 21.00 5.74 8.84
N ASP A 72 21.05 6.08 10.11
CA ASP A 72 20.79 5.12 11.18
C ASP A 72 19.29 4.80 11.31
N ARG A 73 18.45 5.76 10.88
CA ARG A 73 17.00 5.73 11.08
C ARG A 73 16.27 6.42 9.92
N GLY A 74 15.10 5.87 9.55
CA GLY A 74 14.09 6.53 8.70
C GLY A 74 12.75 6.64 9.44
N GLU A 75 11.95 7.65 9.14
CA GLU A 75 10.67 7.90 9.81
C GLU A 75 9.54 8.25 8.83
N ALA A 76 8.30 8.16 9.29
CA ALA A 76 7.11 8.49 8.51
C ALA A 76 7.29 9.80 7.73
N GLY A 77 7.04 9.76 6.41
CA GLY A 77 7.21 10.86 5.48
C GLY A 77 8.52 10.86 4.70
N ASP A 78 9.52 10.10 5.12
CA ASP A 78 10.80 10.00 4.42
C ASP A 78 10.70 9.07 3.21
N ASN A 79 11.36 9.45 2.10
CA ASN A 79 11.59 8.56 0.97
C ASN A 79 12.96 7.87 1.15
N VAL A 80 12.93 6.56 1.31
CA VAL A 80 14.14 5.80 1.65
C VAL A 80 14.32 4.58 0.75
N GLY A 81 15.55 4.09 0.68
CA GLY A 81 15.90 2.76 0.22
C GLY A 81 16.27 1.89 1.42
N LEU A 82 15.64 0.74 1.55
CA LEU A 82 15.91 -0.24 2.58
C LEU A 82 16.75 -1.39 2.00
N LEU A 83 17.97 -1.59 2.49
CA LEU A 83 18.74 -2.78 2.20
C LEU A 83 18.15 -3.95 2.98
N LEU A 84 17.79 -5.02 2.26
CA LEU A 84 17.12 -6.19 2.82
C LEU A 84 18.06 -7.40 2.79
N ARG A 85 18.18 -8.10 3.92
CA ARG A 85 19.02 -9.28 4.03
C ARG A 85 18.30 -10.52 3.52
N GLY A 86 18.98 -11.31 2.66
CA GLY A 86 18.51 -12.63 2.26
C GLY A 86 17.23 -12.61 1.42
N ILE A 87 16.96 -11.52 0.72
CA ILE A 87 15.86 -11.36 -0.22
C ILE A 87 16.43 -11.15 -1.60
N ASP A 88 16.02 -11.96 -2.55
CA ASP A 88 16.36 -11.77 -3.95
C ASP A 88 15.43 -10.74 -4.60
N LYS A 89 15.94 -10.04 -5.60
CA LYS A 89 15.18 -8.99 -6.30
C LYS A 89 13.85 -9.50 -6.85
N ASP A 90 13.80 -10.76 -7.29
CA ASP A 90 12.62 -11.36 -7.92
C ASP A 90 11.55 -11.79 -6.92
N GLU A 91 11.88 -11.84 -5.62
CA GLU A 91 10.96 -12.19 -4.55
C GLU A 91 10.14 -10.98 -4.07
N ILE A 92 10.62 -9.76 -4.30
CA ILE A 92 9.96 -8.52 -3.92
C ILE A 92 9.64 -7.66 -5.14
N ARG A 93 8.48 -7.01 -5.12
CA ARG A 93 8.05 -6.16 -6.24
C ARG A 93 7.22 -4.98 -5.76
N ARG A 94 7.09 -3.99 -6.63
CA ARG A 94 6.17 -2.86 -6.44
C ARG A 94 4.78 -3.35 -6.07
N GLY A 95 4.14 -2.68 -5.12
CA GLY A 95 2.82 -3.01 -4.60
C GLY A 95 2.82 -3.89 -3.35
N MET A 96 3.95 -4.55 -3.03
CA MET A 96 4.15 -5.13 -1.72
C MET A 96 4.38 -4.04 -0.67
N VAL A 97 4.30 -4.40 0.60
CA VAL A 97 4.67 -3.52 1.72
C VAL A 97 5.77 -4.16 2.56
N VAL A 98 6.67 -3.33 3.04
CA VAL A 98 7.63 -3.67 4.09
C VAL A 98 7.06 -3.12 5.40
N ALA A 99 6.86 -3.97 6.39
CA ALA A 99 6.18 -3.60 7.62
C ALA A 99 6.82 -4.24 8.86
N LYS A 100 6.53 -3.68 10.02
CA LYS A 100 6.87 -4.30 11.30
C LYS A 100 6.27 -5.71 11.38
N PRO A 101 7.00 -6.72 11.85
CA PRO A 101 6.52 -8.09 11.89
C PRO A 101 5.16 -8.21 12.58
N GLY A 102 4.19 -8.81 11.86
CA GLY A 102 2.85 -9.06 12.37
C GLY A 102 1.90 -7.86 12.44
N SER A 103 2.32 -6.65 12.07
CA SER A 103 1.50 -5.43 12.16
C SER A 103 0.42 -5.32 11.09
N ILE A 104 0.60 -5.97 9.95
CA ILE A 104 -0.36 -5.97 8.84
C ILE A 104 -0.51 -7.38 8.26
N LYS A 105 -1.68 -7.66 7.70
CA LYS A 105 -1.99 -8.96 7.09
C LYS A 105 -2.46 -8.79 5.65
N PRO A 106 -2.24 -9.79 4.78
CA PRO A 106 -2.82 -9.79 3.45
C PRO A 106 -4.32 -10.12 3.52
N HIS A 107 -5.11 -9.44 2.70
CA HIS A 107 -6.54 -9.66 2.57
C HIS A 107 -6.95 -9.63 1.11
N ARG A 108 -7.96 -10.43 0.77
CA ARG A 108 -8.57 -10.50 -0.56
C ARG A 108 -9.98 -9.93 -0.57
N ASN A 109 -10.67 -10.02 0.55
CA ASN A 109 -12.06 -9.60 0.67
C ASN A 109 -12.19 -8.52 1.73
N PHE A 110 -12.94 -7.47 1.43
CA PHE A 110 -13.20 -6.39 2.38
C PHE A 110 -14.51 -5.67 2.05
N LYS A 111 -15.03 -4.93 3.02
CA LYS A 111 -16.13 -3.99 2.83
C LYS A 111 -15.61 -2.57 2.82
N ALA A 112 -16.19 -1.74 1.98
CA ALA A 112 -15.80 -0.35 1.86
C ALA A 112 -17.00 0.57 1.61
N GLU A 113 -16.92 1.78 2.15
CA GLU A 113 -17.78 2.88 1.76
C GLU A 113 -17.13 3.63 0.62
N VAL A 114 -17.85 3.81 -0.48
CA VAL A 114 -17.35 4.48 -1.68
C VAL A 114 -18.28 5.60 -2.11
N TYR A 115 -17.70 6.71 -2.53
CA TYR A 115 -18.39 7.78 -3.23
C TYR A 115 -18.08 7.69 -4.72
N ILE A 116 -19.10 7.61 -5.54
CA ILE A 116 -18.95 7.52 -6.99
C ILE A 116 -18.94 8.93 -7.58
N LEU A 117 -17.76 9.35 -8.05
CA LEU A 117 -17.56 10.68 -8.61
C LEU A 117 -18.53 10.95 -9.76
N LYS A 118 -19.15 12.14 -9.75
CA LYS A 118 -19.98 12.65 -10.86
C LYS A 118 -19.11 13.07 -12.04
N THR A 119 -19.71 13.14 -13.20
CA THR A 119 -19.07 13.65 -14.43
C THR A 119 -18.37 15.00 -14.24
N LYS A 120 -19.01 15.93 -13.51
CA LYS A 120 -18.44 17.26 -13.21
C LYS A 120 -17.20 17.22 -12.30
N GLU A 121 -17.01 16.11 -11.58
CA GLU A 121 -15.89 15.84 -10.67
C GLU A 121 -14.79 15.01 -11.36
N GLY A 122 -14.89 14.80 -12.67
CA GLY A 122 -13.98 13.94 -13.42
C GLY A 122 -14.30 12.44 -13.33
N GLY A 123 -15.49 12.11 -12.82
CA GLY A 123 -15.94 10.73 -12.65
C GLY A 123 -16.63 10.14 -13.88
N ARG A 124 -17.27 9.01 -13.68
CA ARG A 124 -17.93 8.25 -14.73
C ARG A 124 -19.28 8.87 -15.14
N HIS A 125 -19.71 8.54 -16.37
CA HIS A 125 -21.00 8.99 -16.93
C HIS A 125 -22.12 7.96 -16.79
N THR A 126 -21.76 6.69 -16.56
CA THR A 126 -22.69 5.56 -16.55
C THR A 126 -22.72 4.87 -15.20
N PRO A 127 -23.86 4.30 -14.80
CA PRO A 127 -23.93 3.47 -13.61
C PRO A 127 -23.07 2.21 -13.77
N PHE A 128 -22.81 1.53 -12.67
CA PHE A 128 -22.30 0.17 -12.69
C PHE A 128 -23.24 -0.78 -11.93
N HIS A 129 -23.20 -2.04 -12.32
CA HIS A 129 -24.04 -3.09 -11.78
C HIS A 129 -23.25 -4.03 -10.87
N ASN A 130 -23.97 -4.90 -10.19
CA ASN A 130 -23.36 -6.00 -9.43
C ASN A 130 -22.38 -6.81 -10.31
N LYS A 131 -21.30 -7.31 -9.72
CA LYS A 131 -20.19 -8.01 -10.41
C LYS A 131 -19.35 -7.13 -11.33
N TYR A 132 -19.42 -5.80 -11.19
CA TYR A 132 -18.50 -4.90 -11.86
C TYR A 132 -17.05 -5.20 -11.46
N ARG A 133 -16.14 -5.26 -12.44
CA ARG A 133 -14.73 -5.65 -12.23
C ARG A 133 -13.75 -4.55 -12.63
N PRO A 134 -13.58 -3.53 -11.81
CA PRO A 134 -12.60 -2.47 -12.04
C PRO A 134 -11.21 -2.85 -11.54
N GLN A 135 -10.23 -1.97 -11.84
CA GLN A 135 -8.96 -1.92 -11.12
C GLN A 135 -9.16 -1.14 -9.83
N PHE A 136 -8.61 -1.67 -8.75
CA PHE A 136 -8.54 -1.03 -7.44
C PHE A 136 -7.12 -0.55 -7.19
N TYR A 137 -6.96 0.72 -6.89
CA TYR A 137 -5.66 1.35 -6.67
C TYR A 137 -5.40 1.54 -5.18
N PHE A 138 -4.45 0.80 -4.64
CA PHE A 138 -4.05 0.88 -3.24
C PHE A 138 -2.57 1.23 -3.16
N ARG A 139 -2.20 2.28 -2.42
CA ARG A 139 -0.82 2.69 -2.26
C ARG A 139 -0.05 2.72 -3.60
N THR A 140 0.84 1.75 -3.82
CA THR A 140 1.70 1.66 -5.01
C THR A 140 1.29 0.57 -5.99
N THR A 141 0.15 -0.09 -5.78
CA THR A 141 -0.34 -1.18 -6.62
C THR A 141 -1.74 -0.92 -7.16
N ASP A 142 -2.04 -1.59 -8.25
CA ASP A 142 -3.39 -1.81 -8.76
C ASP A 142 -3.69 -3.31 -8.80
N VAL A 143 -4.93 -3.67 -8.56
CA VAL A 143 -5.39 -5.05 -8.57
C VAL A 143 -6.85 -5.10 -9.04
N THR A 144 -7.14 -6.06 -9.91
CA THR A 144 -8.53 -6.29 -10.33
C THR A 144 -9.35 -6.86 -9.18
N GLY A 145 -10.57 -6.37 -9.00
CA GLY A 145 -11.51 -6.92 -8.03
C GLY A 145 -12.92 -6.92 -8.56
N GLU A 146 -13.76 -7.78 -8.01
CA GLU A 146 -15.18 -7.84 -8.29
C GLU A 146 -15.95 -7.11 -7.18
N VAL A 147 -16.89 -6.26 -7.57
CA VAL A 147 -17.78 -5.54 -6.65
C VAL A 147 -19.05 -6.34 -6.46
N GLU A 148 -19.38 -6.60 -5.21
CA GLU A 148 -20.67 -7.15 -4.78
C GLU A 148 -21.46 -6.04 -4.10
N LEU A 149 -22.66 -5.75 -4.62
CA LEU A 149 -23.58 -4.77 -4.08
C LEU A 149 -24.46 -5.40 -2.98
N ALA A 150 -24.98 -4.57 -2.09
CA ALA A 150 -25.92 -5.02 -1.07
C ALA A 150 -27.19 -5.62 -1.70
N GLU A 151 -27.85 -6.52 -0.98
CA GLU A 151 -29.09 -7.13 -1.42
C GLU A 151 -30.15 -6.07 -1.76
N GLY A 152 -30.79 -6.21 -2.92
CA GLY A 152 -31.79 -5.28 -3.42
C GLY A 152 -31.22 -4.06 -4.15
N VAL A 153 -29.89 -3.89 -4.22
CA VAL A 153 -29.24 -2.84 -5.02
C VAL A 153 -28.83 -3.40 -6.38
N GLU A 154 -29.51 -2.97 -7.43
CA GLU A 154 -29.22 -3.46 -8.80
C GLU A 154 -28.09 -2.69 -9.48
N MET A 155 -27.99 -1.40 -9.22
CA MET A 155 -26.99 -0.50 -9.81
C MET A 155 -26.62 0.63 -8.87
N VAL A 156 -25.47 1.24 -9.14
CA VAL A 156 -24.95 2.43 -8.44
C VAL A 156 -24.72 3.54 -9.45
N MET A 157 -25.23 4.72 -9.13
CA MET A 157 -25.18 5.91 -10.00
C MET A 157 -23.99 6.82 -9.65
N PRO A 158 -23.49 7.62 -10.62
CA PRO A 158 -22.58 8.70 -10.30
C PRO A 158 -23.20 9.67 -9.29
N GLY A 159 -22.48 9.92 -8.20
CA GLY A 159 -22.93 10.76 -7.07
C GLY A 159 -23.46 9.99 -5.87
N ASP A 160 -23.59 8.68 -5.97
CA ASP A 160 -24.02 7.86 -4.85
C ASP A 160 -22.88 7.61 -3.84
N ASN A 161 -23.28 7.55 -2.56
CA ASN A 161 -22.50 6.94 -1.48
C ASN A 161 -23.05 5.54 -1.23
N VAL A 162 -22.22 4.53 -1.32
CA VAL A 162 -22.64 3.14 -1.18
C VAL A 162 -21.59 2.30 -0.46
N THR A 163 -22.07 1.36 0.35
CA THR A 163 -21.22 0.30 0.90
C THR A 163 -21.16 -0.86 -0.08
N ILE A 164 -19.95 -1.24 -0.45
CA ILE A 164 -19.69 -2.39 -1.35
C ILE A 164 -18.87 -3.46 -0.63
N THR A 165 -19.04 -4.71 -1.04
CA THR A 165 -18.11 -5.79 -0.74
C THR A 165 -17.21 -5.99 -1.96
N VAL A 166 -15.93 -6.13 -1.72
CA VAL A 166 -14.92 -6.27 -2.78
C VAL A 166 -14.21 -7.61 -2.64
N HIS A 167 -14.08 -8.32 -3.76
CA HIS A 167 -13.35 -9.58 -3.90
C HIS A 167 -12.19 -9.37 -4.88
N LEU A 168 -10.97 -9.21 -4.36
CA LEU A 168 -9.77 -9.02 -5.18
C LEU A 168 -9.28 -10.35 -5.77
N ILE A 169 -8.62 -10.30 -6.93
CA ILE A 169 -8.01 -11.49 -7.54
C ILE A 169 -6.71 -11.92 -6.84
N ALA A 170 -6.08 -11.04 -6.06
CA ALA A 170 -4.87 -11.32 -5.31
C ALA A 170 -4.94 -10.72 -3.91
N ASP A 171 -4.23 -11.34 -2.98
CA ASP A 171 -4.12 -10.83 -1.61
C ASP A 171 -3.20 -9.60 -1.58
N ILE A 172 -3.65 -8.53 -0.95
CA ILE A 172 -2.85 -7.32 -0.73
C ILE A 172 -2.83 -6.94 0.74
N ALA A 173 -1.81 -6.22 1.15
CA ALA A 173 -1.68 -5.71 2.51
C ALA A 173 -2.70 -4.60 2.75
N LEU A 174 -3.75 -4.89 3.50
CA LEU A 174 -4.83 -3.97 3.85
C LEU A 174 -4.88 -3.74 5.35
N ASN A 175 -5.21 -2.52 5.74
CA ASN A 175 -5.56 -2.14 7.10
C ASN A 175 -6.88 -1.36 7.09
N LEU A 176 -7.49 -1.24 8.25
CA LEU A 176 -8.72 -0.46 8.41
C LEU A 176 -8.49 0.99 7.99
N ASN A 177 -9.52 1.59 7.39
CA ASN A 177 -9.54 2.98 6.92
C ASN A 177 -8.50 3.31 5.83
N LEU A 178 -7.95 2.30 5.15
CA LEU A 178 -7.11 2.51 3.98
C LEU A 178 -7.95 3.15 2.87
N ARG A 179 -7.48 4.28 2.34
CA ARG A 179 -8.08 4.92 1.17
C ARG A 179 -7.63 4.23 -0.11
N PHE A 180 -8.55 4.14 -1.06
CA PHE A 180 -8.30 3.58 -2.39
C PHE A 180 -9.11 4.31 -3.46
N ALA A 181 -8.76 4.08 -4.72
CA ALA A 181 -9.54 4.53 -5.89
C ALA A 181 -9.95 3.33 -6.76
N ILE A 182 -11.00 3.52 -7.54
CA ILE A 182 -11.53 2.59 -8.55
C ILE A 182 -11.89 3.32 -9.85
#